data_712454394574645588a117477992ad1f
#
_entry.id   712454394574645588a117477992ad1f
#
_cell.length_a   1.000
_cell.length_b   1.000
_cell.length_c   1.000
_cell.angle_alpha   90.00
_cell.angle_beta   90.00
_cell.angle_gamma   90.00
#
_symmetry.space_group_name_H-M   'P 1'
#
loop_
_entity.id
_entity.type
_entity.pdbx_description
1 polymer ?
#
loop_
_entity_poly.entity_id
_entity_poly.type
_entity_poly.pdbx_seq_one_letter_code
_entity_poly.pdbx_strand_id
1 'polypeptide(L)'
;GLTAALNVARLLSFSPVGATPGALQALIKAGWSKDGIVTLAQLSAFVSFQSRLIAGLRLLNDKPIAASDTPVFAGAWHTNAATATGKAAPVAFTQQELGWEPWIAAKPLAEFNDDEVTILAKFGHTESDYFRLLGRNLPVLEQRTLTDKGIFYTPGGLPRAERELAATVASKINGCIYCASVHARKASQLSKDDGAVETLLAVRPGRALSEGQSARWQVEINYAAALSVTPPAATPGHLAELEKQKLDTLEQLDLLQSAAFFAWAN
;
A
#
# COMPACT_ATOMS: atom_id res chain seq x y z
N GLY A 1 20.02 -1.81 -19.84
CA GLY A 1 19.22 -0.76 -19.22
C GLY A 1 17.74 -1.06 -19.19
N LEU A 2 17.05 -0.97 -20.33
CA LEU A 2 15.59 -1.10 -20.40
C LEU A 2 15.06 -2.46 -19.94
N THR A 3 15.71 -3.56 -20.30
CA THR A 3 15.30 -4.92 -19.87
C THR A 3 15.28 -5.05 -18.35
N ALA A 4 16.30 -4.53 -17.65
CA ALA A 4 16.34 -4.55 -16.19
C ALA A 4 15.19 -3.72 -15.59
N ALA A 5 14.87 -2.56 -16.17
CA ALA A 5 13.75 -1.72 -15.73
C ALA A 5 12.40 -2.42 -15.92
N LEU A 6 12.15 -3.04 -17.07
CA LEU A 6 10.91 -3.78 -17.35
C LEU A 6 10.74 -4.98 -16.39
N ASN A 7 11.83 -5.69 -16.09
CA ASN A 7 11.79 -6.81 -15.14
C ASN A 7 11.42 -6.34 -13.73
N VAL A 8 11.99 -5.22 -13.27
CA VAL A 8 11.65 -4.65 -11.95
C VAL A 8 10.23 -4.10 -11.94
N ALA A 9 9.81 -3.37 -12.98
CA ALA A 9 8.44 -2.87 -13.08
C ALA A 9 7.41 -4.02 -13.05
N ARG A 10 7.67 -5.12 -13.79
CA ARG A 10 6.84 -6.32 -13.75
C ARG A 10 6.80 -6.96 -12.37
N LEU A 11 7.96 -7.08 -11.73
CA LEU A 11 8.08 -7.64 -10.38
C LEU A 11 7.24 -6.84 -9.38
N LEU A 12 7.38 -5.51 -9.36
CA LEU A 12 6.62 -4.63 -8.46
C LEU A 12 5.11 -4.67 -8.74
N SER A 13 4.70 -4.85 -10.00
CA SER A 13 3.28 -4.88 -10.38
C SER A 13 2.58 -6.20 -10.02
N PHE A 14 3.25 -7.34 -10.18
CA PHE A 14 2.64 -8.68 -10.08
C PHE A 14 3.05 -9.47 -8.84
N SER A 15 4.20 -9.19 -8.27
CA SER A 15 4.73 -9.94 -7.12
C SER A 15 5.66 -9.04 -6.29
N PRO A 16 5.13 -7.95 -5.68
CA PRO A 16 5.96 -6.97 -4.98
C PRO A 16 6.79 -7.61 -3.85
N VAL A 17 6.27 -8.63 -3.18
CA VAL A 17 7.01 -9.39 -2.17
C VAL A 17 8.24 -10.11 -2.72
N GLY A 18 8.29 -10.38 -4.02
CA GLY A 18 9.46 -10.94 -4.70
C GLY A 18 10.59 -9.92 -4.95
N ALA A 19 10.35 -8.63 -4.70
CA ALA A 19 11.38 -7.61 -4.79
C ALA A 19 12.46 -7.85 -3.72
N THR A 20 13.73 -7.72 -4.12
CA THR A 20 14.88 -7.95 -3.26
C THR A 20 15.95 -6.89 -3.51
N PRO A 21 16.93 -6.71 -2.60
CA PRO A 21 18.09 -5.88 -2.88
C PRO A 21 18.81 -6.27 -4.17
N GLY A 22 18.79 -7.56 -4.54
CA GLY A 22 19.41 -8.05 -5.79
C GLY A 22 18.74 -7.48 -7.05
N ALA A 23 17.42 -7.30 -7.06
CA ALA A 23 16.71 -6.68 -8.17
C ALA A 23 17.16 -5.22 -8.37
N LEU A 24 17.37 -4.48 -7.29
CA LEU A 24 17.89 -3.10 -7.33
C LEU A 24 19.35 -3.05 -7.79
N GLN A 25 20.17 -4.00 -7.35
CA GLN A 25 21.56 -4.11 -7.83
C GLN A 25 21.65 -4.37 -9.33
N ALA A 26 20.69 -5.13 -9.91
CA ALA A 26 20.64 -5.34 -11.35
C ALA A 26 20.39 -4.02 -12.11
N LEU A 27 19.57 -3.11 -11.57
CA LEU A 27 19.36 -1.77 -12.13
C LEU A 27 20.65 -0.93 -12.04
N ILE A 28 21.32 -0.91 -10.88
CA ILE A 28 22.57 -0.18 -10.68
C ILE A 28 23.63 -0.68 -11.68
N LYS A 29 23.82 -2.00 -11.83
CA LYS A 29 24.73 -2.60 -12.81
C LYS A 29 24.38 -2.25 -14.25
N ALA A 30 23.10 -2.02 -14.53
CA ALA A 30 22.61 -1.59 -15.84
C ALA A 30 22.73 -0.08 -16.09
N GLY A 31 23.34 0.68 -15.16
CA GLY A 31 23.65 2.11 -15.27
C GLY A 31 22.55 3.04 -14.76
N TRP A 32 21.56 2.53 -14.01
CA TRP A 32 20.53 3.37 -13.41
C TRP A 32 21.05 4.10 -12.16
N SER A 33 20.76 5.39 -12.06
CA SER A 33 21.02 6.16 -10.84
C SER A 33 20.01 5.81 -9.74
N LYS A 34 20.35 6.12 -8.48
CA LYS A 34 19.43 5.93 -7.35
C LYS A 34 18.11 6.69 -7.55
N ASP A 35 18.18 7.93 -8.06
CA ASP A 35 17.00 8.77 -8.33
C ASP A 35 16.16 8.17 -9.47
N GLY A 36 16.80 7.66 -10.52
CA GLY A 36 16.12 6.95 -11.60
C GLY A 36 15.41 5.67 -11.12
N ILE A 37 16.03 4.91 -10.21
CA ILE A 37 15.43 3.71 -9.61
C ILE A 37 14.20 4.08 -8.77
N VAL A 38 14.30 5.11 -7.93
CA VAL A 38 13.16 5.58 -7.13
C VAL A 38 12.04 6.08 -8.03
N THR A 39 12.36 6.82 -9.08
CA THR A 39 11.37 7.29 -10.07
C THR A 39 10.68 6.13 -10.78
N LEU A 40 11.42 5.11 -11.21
CA LEU A 40 10.86 3.91 -11.84
C LEU A 40 9.92 3.17 -10.89
N ALA A 41 10.33 2.97 -9.63
CA ALA A 41 9.50 2.31 -8.62
C ALA A 41 8.22 3.11 -8.34
N GLN A 42 8.33 4.43 -8.15
CA GLN A 42 7.17 5.31 -7.96
C GLN A 42 6.21 5.28 -9.16
N LEU A 43 6.72 5.30 -10.39
CA LEU A 43 5.89 5.20 -11.59
C LEU A 43 5.14 3.88 -11.66
N SER A 44 5.83 2.76 -11.42
CA SER A 44 5.22 1.42 -11.44
C SER A 44 4.12 1.29 -10.38
N ALA A 45 4.39 1.76 -9.18
CA ALA A 45 3.45 1.75 -8.06
C ALA A 45 2.25 2.69 -8.32
N PHE A 46 2.49 3.88 -8.87
CA PHE A 46 1.43 4.82 -9.23
C PHE A 46 0.49 4.25 -10.31
N VAL A 47 1.01 3.60 -11.35
CA VAL A 47 0.19 2.93 -12.36
C VAL A 47 -0.62 1.79 -11.75
N SER A 48 -0.06 1.06 -10.78
CA SER A 48 -0.79 0.04 -10.02
C SER A 48 -1.95 0.65 -9.21
N PHE A 49 -1.74 1.80 -8.56
CA PHE A 49 -2.80 2.57 -7.90
C PHE A 49 -3.88 3.01 -8.89
N GLN A 50 -3.49 3.65 -9.99
CA GLN A 50 -4.45 4.11 -11.03
C GLN A 50 -5.29 2.96 -11.59
N SER A 51 -4.69 1.81 -11.86
CA SER A 51 -5.39 0.64 -12.40
C SER A 51 -6.50 0.16 -11.47
N ARG A 52 -6.24 0.11 -10.16
CA ARG A 52 -7.23 -0.26 -9.14
C ARG A 52 -8.31 0.81 -8.98
N LEU A 53 -7.91 2.06 -8.96
CA LEU A 53 -8.84 3.19 -8.86
C LEU A 53 -9.80 3.20 -10.06
N ILE A 54 -9.30 3.05 -11.29
CA ILE A 54 -10.11 3.00 -12.50
C ILE A 54 -11.04 1.78 -12.47
N ALA A 55 -10.56 0.59 -12.07
CA ALA A 55 -11.41 -0.59 -11.97
C ALA A 55 -12.58 -0.37 -11.00
N GLY A 56 -12.31 0.13 -9.80
CA GLY A 56 -13.35 0.42 -8.81
C GLY A 56 -14.31 1.53 -9.25
N LEU A 57 -13.82 2.62 -9.85
CA LEU A 57 -14.67 3.69 -10.39
C LEU A 57 -15.58 3.20 -11.53
N ARG A 58 -15.09 2.28 -12.36
CA ARG A 58 -15.92 1.65 -13.40
C ARG A 58 -17.06 0.86 -12.76
N LEU A 59 -16.76 0.06 -11.73
CA LEU A 59 -17.80 -0.68 -11.00
C LEU A 59 -18.83 0.25 -10.37
N LEU A 60 -18.40 1.30 -9.65
CA LEU A 60 -19.30 2.30 -9.04
C LEU A 60 -20.19 3.05 -10.06
N ASN A 61 -19.85 3.00 -11.34
CA ASN A 61 -20.60 3.62 -12.44
C ASN A 61 -21.25 2.57 -13.36
N ASP A 62 -21.51 1.36 -12.88
CA ASP A 62 -22.13 0.26 -13.62
C ASP A 62 -21.45 -0.05 -14.96
N LYS A 63 -20.14 0.19 -15.06
CA LYS A 63 -19.38 -0.09 -16.28
C LYS A 63 -18.63 -1.41 -16.13
N PRO A 64 -18.60 -2.24 -17.19
CA PRO A 64 -17.91 -3.52 -17.12
C PRO A 64 -16.40 -3.33 -16.91
N ILE A 65 -15.83 -4.20 -16.10
CA ILE A 65 -14.39 -4.44 -16.03
C ILE A 65 -14.09 -5.84 -16.53
N ALA A 66 -12.86 -6.10 -16.94
CA ALA A 66 -12.46 -7.45 -17.30
C ALA A 66 -12.64 -8.38 -16.10
N ALA A 67 -13.27 -9.53 -16.32
CA ALA A 67 -13.35 -10.56 -15.29
C ALA A 67 -11.93 -11.06 -14.94
N SER A 68 -11.71 -11.35 -13.68
CA SER A 68 -10.44 -11.87 -13.18
C SER A 68 -10.69 -13.06 -12.27
N ASP A 69 -10.03 -14.18 -12.58
CA ASP A 69 -10.01 -15.37 -11.74
C ASP A 69 -8.85 -15.34 -10.74
N THR A 70 -8.23 -14.18 -10.53
CA THR A 70 -7.13 -14.03 -9.58
C THR A 70 -7.62 -14.40 -8.18
N PRO A 71 -6.97 -15.38 -7.52
CA PRO A 71 -7.34 -15.76 -6.17
C PRO A 71 -7.17 -14.60 -5.18
N VAL A 72 -8.14 -14.40 -4.30
CA VAL A 72 -8.14 -13.32 -3.30
C VAL A 72 -7.88 -13.93 -1.92
N PHE A 73 -6.62 -13.96 -1.53
CA PHE A 73 -6.16 -14.49 -0.26
C PHE A 73 -5.08 -13.60 0.36
N ALA A 74 -4.83 -13.77 1.66
CA ALA A 74 -3.68 -13.16 2.30
C ALA A 74 -2.39 -13.48 1.53
N GLY A 75 -1.60 -12.47 1.22
CA GLY A 75 -0.33 -12.61 0.51
C GLY A 75 0.78 -13.17 1.39
N ALA A 76 1.81 -13.72 0.76
CA ALA A 76 3.07 -14.03 1.43
C ALA A 76 3.83 -12.74 1.79
N TRP A 77 4.84 -12.85 2.64
CA TRP A 77 5.73 -11.75 3.01
C TRP A 77 7.15 -12.28 3.22
N HIS A 78 8.12 -11.37 3.26
CA HIS A 78 9.50 -11.73 3.58
C HIS A 78 9.65 -12.22 5.02
N THR A 79 10.38 -13.31 5.19
CA THR A 79 10.67 -13.92 6.51
C THR A 79 12.16 -13.86 6.86
N ASN A 80 12.95 -13.08 6.15
CA ASN A 80 14.36 -12.87 6.48
C ASN A 80 14.49 -12.16 7.83
N ALA A 81 15.21 -12.79 8.77
CA ALA A 81 15.32 -12.29 10.14
C ALA A 81 16.23 -11.05 10.29
N ALA A 82 16.97 -10.69 9.24
CA ALA A 82 17.88 -9.54 9.27
C ALA A 82 17.70 -8.65 8.02
N THR A 83 17.91 -7.35 8.21
CA THR A 83 17.99 -6.35 7.14
C THR A 83 19.31 -6.42 6.40
N ALA A 84 19.48 -5.59 5.35
CA ALA A 84 20.75 -5.51 4.62
C ALA A 84 21.94 -5.06 5.48
N THR A 85 21.72 -4.33 6.58
CA THR A 85 22.77 -3.92 7.54
C THR A 85 22.92 -4.86 8.72
N GLY A 86 22.20 -5.99 8.74
CA GLY A 86 22.24 -6.96 9.82
C GLY A 86 21.37 -6.64 11.04
N LYS A 87 20.52 -5.61 10.97
CA LYS A 87 19.51 -5.34 12.02
C LYS A 87 18.39 -6.38 11.96
N ALA A 88 17.70 -6.60 13.07
CA ALA A 88 16.51 -7.45 13.10
C ALA A 88 15.43 -6.90 12.14
N ALA A 89 14.94 -7.78 11.27
CA ALA A 89 13.84 -7.45 10.35
C ALA A 89 12.52 -7.96 10.92
N PRO A 90 11.39 -7.28 10.63
CA PRO A 90 10.08 -7.80 10.98
C PRO A 90 9.77 -9.06 10.15
N VAL A 91 9.35 -10.13 10.83
CA VAL A 91 9.07 -11.43 10.22
C VAL A 91 7.60 -11.84 10.32
N ALA A 92 6.77 -11.01 10.92
CA ALA A 92 5.33 -11.24 11.09
C ALA A 92 4.58 -9.91 11.09
N PHE A 93 3.31 -9.95 10.69
CA PHE A 93 2.41 -8.82 10.84
C PHE A 93 2.13 -8.55 12.31
N THR A 94 2.12 -7.28 12.72
CA THR A 94 1.96 -6.85 14.10
C THR A 94 1.45 -5.41 14.17
N GLN A 95 0.86 -5.02 15.30
CA GLN A 95 0.54 -3.63 15.58
C GLN A 95 1.70 -2.87 16.25
N GLN A 96 2.82 -3.53 16.55
CA GLN A 96 3.97 -2.88 17.16
C GLN A 96 4.62 -1.88 16.20
N GLU A 97 5.26 -0.87 16.75
CA GLU A 97 6.08 0.04 15.96
C GLU A 97 7.31 -0.70 15.46
N LEU A 98 7.53 -0.63 14.16
CA LEU A 98 8.63 -1.32 13.48
C LEU A 98 9.65 -0.30 13.00
N GLY A 99 10.94 -0.63 13.15
CA GLY A 99 12.00 0.07 12.46
C GLY A 99 11.88 -0.12 10.95
N TRP A 100 12.30 0.90 10.19
CA TRP A 100 12.34 0.86 8.74
C TRP A 100 13.76 1.09 8.23
N GLU A 101 14.19 0.33 7.25
CA GLU A 101 15.50 0.45 6.66
C GLU A 101 15.40 0.35 5.14
N PRO A 102 15.89 1.36 4.39
CA PRO A 102 15.84 1.35 2.93
C PRO A 102 16.90 0.43 2.32
N TRP A 103 16.59 -0.19 1.19
CA TRP A 103 17.58 -0.91 0.36
C TRP A 103 18.43 0.04 -0.49
N ILE A 104 17.95 1.25 -0.74
CA ILE A 104 18.69 2.34 -1.35
C ILE A 104 18.84 3.42 -0.27
N ALA A 105 20.05 3.91 -0.05
CA ALA A 105 20.28 4.93 0.96
C ALA A 105 19.39 6.16 0.72
N ALA A 106 18.77 6.67 1.79
CA ALA A 106 18.07 7.93 1.78
C ALA A 106 19.01 9.05 1.26
N LYS A 107 18.44 10.05 0.57
CA LYS A 107 19.21 11.24 0.17
C LYS A 107 19.58 12.01 1.44
N PRO A 108 20.87 12.28 1.72
CA PRO A 108 21.27 13.12 2.84
C PRO A 108 20.59 14.49 2.82
N LEU A 109 20.19 15.00 3.97
CA LEU A 109 19.49 16.30 4.02
C LEU A 109 20.34 17.43 3.42
N ALA A 110 21.64 17.39 3.59
CA ALA A 110 22.59 18.36 3.03
C ALA A 110 22.70 18.35 1.50
N GLU A 111 22.16 17.33 0.83
CA GLU A 111 22.12 17.26 -0.64
C GLU A 111 20.81 17.85 -1.22
N PHE A 112 19.86 18.24 -0.38
CA PHE A 112 18.67 18.99 -0.80
C PHE A 112 18.98 20.49 -0.77
N ASN A 113 18.50 21.23 -1.76
CA ASN A 113 18.56 22.70 -1.74
C ASN A 113 17.47 23.29 -0.80
N ASP A 114 17.52 24.57 -0.54
CA ASP A 114 16.62 25.24 0.41
C ASP A 114 15.14 25.12 0.04
N ASP A 115 14.79 25.18 -1.24
CA ASP A 115 13.41 25.00 -1.72
C ASP A 115 12.95 23.56 -1.50
N GLU A 116 13.79 22.58 -1.79
CA GLU A 116 13.51 21.14 -1.55
C GLU A 116 13.34 20.85 -0.06
N VAL A 117 14.18 21.42 0.81
CA VAL A 117 14.05 21.30 2.27
C VAL A 117 12.73 21.91 2.75
N THR A 118 12.33 23.04 2.19
CA THR A 118 11.04 23.68 2.50
C THR A 118 9.86 22.76 2.18
N ILE A 119 9.89 22.05 1.04
CA ILE A 119 8.85 21.08 0.66
C ILE A 119 8.84 19.90 1.63
N LEU A 120 9.99 19.33 1.99
CA LEU A 120 10.07 18.27 2.97
C LEU A 120 9.52 18.70 4.35
N ALA A 121 9.91 19.90 4.80
CA ALA A 121 9.49 20.47 6.09
C ALA A 121 7.97 20.71 6.16
N LYS A 122 7.36 21.15 5.06
CA LYS A 122 5.90 21.36 4.93
C LYS A 122 5.07 20.16 5.38
N PHE A 123 5.62 18.96 5.24
CA PHE A 123 4.95 17.71 5.62
C PHE A 123 5.56 17.04 6.87
N GLY A 124 6.58 17.63 7.49
CA GLY A 124 7.29 17.05 8.66
C GLY A 124 8.20 15.86 8.28
N HIS A 125 8.79 15.87 7.09
CA HIS A 125 9.52 14.72 6.53
C HIS A 125 11.04 14.84 6.55
N THR A 126 11.61 15.93 7.07
CA THR A 126 13.06 16.19 7.07
C THR A 126 13.88 15.11 7.79
N GLU A 127 13.37 14.58 8.90
CA GLU A 127 14.09 13.62 9.75
C GLU A 127 13.85 12.15 9.36
N SER A 128 12.93 11.88 8.42
CA SER A 128 12.57 10.53 8.04
C SER A 128 13.37 10.02 6.85
N ASP A 129 14.14 8.96 7.04
CA ASP A 129 14.85 8.26 5.96
C ASP A 129 13.91 7.78 4.85
N TYR A 130 12.70 7.32 5.23
CA TYR A 130 11.67 6.92 4.27
C TYR A 130 11.29 8.07 3.33
N PHE A 131 10.97 9.24 3.89
CA PHE A 131 10.57 10.38 3.07
C PHE A 131 11.76 10.99 2.32
N ARG A 132 12.97 10.99 2.88
CA ARG A 132 14.17 11.43 2.16
C ARG A 132 14.56 10.48 1.03
N LEU A 133 14.25 9.17 1.16
CA LEU A 133 14.39 8.25 0.03
C LEU A 133 13.42 8.61 -1.10
N LEU A 134 12.13 8.77 -0.78
CA LEU A 134 11.10 9.15 -1.76
C LEU A 134 11.35 10.56 -2.32
N GLY A 135 11.94 11.45 -1.52
CA GLY A 135 12.36 12.81 -1.90
C GLY A 135 13.45 12.87 -2.98
N ARG A 136 14.02 11.71 -3.40
CA ARG A 136 14.83 11.63 -4.63
C ARG A 136 14.03 12.00 -5.89
N ASN A 137 12.68 11.95 -5.81
CA ASN A 137 11.75 12.55 -6.76
C ASN A 137 10.73 13.37 -5.97
N LEU A 138 11.14 14.57 -5.58
CA LEU A 138 10.39 15.43 -4.67
C LEU A 138 9.00 15.83 -5.19
N PRO A 139 8.81 16.20 -6.49
CA PRO A 139 7.49 16.51 -7.01
C PRO A 139 6.51 15.34 -6.88
N VAL A 140 6.96 14.12 -7.10
CA VAL A 140 6.13 12.91 -6.91
C VAL A 140 5.81 12.69 -5.44
N LEU A 141 6.79 12.85 -4.54
CA LEU A 141 6.56 12.75 -3.10
C LEU A 141 5.52 13.77 -2.62
N GLU A 142 5.59 15.01 -3.07
CA GLU A 142 4.62 16.05 -2.71
C GLU A 142 3.20 15.64 -3.09
N GLN A 143 2.99 15.24 -4.34
CA GLN A 143 1.66 14.82 -4.82
C GLN A 143 1.16 13.56 -4.11
N ARG A 144 2.06 12.61 -3.85
CA ARG A 144 1.72 11.41 -3.08
C ARG A 144 1.25 11.75 -1.66
N THR A 145 1.95 12.67 -0.99
CA THR A 145 1.60 13.11 0.37
C THR A 145 0.27 13.87 0.39
N LEU A 146 0.00 14.71 -0.61
CA LEU A 146 -1.29 15.39 -0.74
C LEU A 146 -2.42 14.41 -0.99
N THR A 147 -2.21 13.38 -1.83
CA THR A 147 -3.17 12.32 -2.09
C THR A 147 -3.47 11.53 -0.81
N ASP A 148 -2.45 11.11 -0.06
CA ASP A 148 -2.60 10.44 1.24
C ASP A 148 -3.43 11.28 2.21
N LYS A 149 -3.10 12.55 2.35
CA LYS A 149 -3.85 13.48 3.22
C LYS A 149 -5.31 13.62 2.77
N GLY A 150 -5.56 13.72 1.47
CA GLY A 150 -6.92 13.79 0.92
C GLY A 150 -7.74 12.53 1.24
N ILE A 151 -7.15 11.35 1.07
CA ILE A 151 -7.84 10.08 1.31
C ILE A 151 -8.09 9.85 2.81
N PHE A 152 -7.06 10.02 3.67
CA PHE A 152 -7.15 9.58 5.06
C PHE A 152 -7.62 10.65 6.04
N TYR A 153 -7.55 11.94 5.70
CA TYR A 153 -7.82 13.03 6.66
C TYR A 153 -8.98 13.93 6.25
N THR A 154 -9.59 13.74 5.08
CA THR A 154 -10.80 14.46 4.69
C THR A 154 -11.97 14.02 5.58
N PRO A 155 -12.72 14.94 6.20
CA PRO A 155 -13.86 14.60 7.04
C PRO A 155 -15.05 14.12 6.20
N GLY A 156 -15.93 13.32 6.82
CA GLY A 156 -17.11 12.74 6.17
C GLY A 156 -16.80 11.41 5.46
N GLY A 157 -17.82 10.80 4.86
CA GLY A 157 -17.73 9.50 4.20
C GLY A 157 -17.36 8.36 5.15
N LEU A 158 -16.56 7.41 4.67
CA LEU A 158 -16.16 6.23 5.43
C LEU A 158 -15.41 6.62 6.72
N PRO A 159 -15.75 6.06 7.88
CA PRO A 159 -15.00 6.27 9.12
C PRO A 159 -13.51 6.01 8.93
N ARG A 160 -12.67 6.87 9.51
CA ARG A 160 -11.22 6.76 9.34
C ARG A 160 -10.68 5.40 9.77
N ALA A 161 -11.25 4.78 10.81
CA ALA A 161 -10.85 3.43 11.23
C ALA A 161 -10.95 2.40 10.09
N GLU A 162 -12.00 2.50 9.29
CA GLU A 162 -12.27 1.60 8.15
C GLU A 162 -11.40 1.93 6.94
N ARG A 163 -11.03 3.21 6.73
CA ARG A 163 -9.99 3.57 5.73
C ARG A 163 -8.63 2.98 6.11
N GLU A 164 -8.25 3.05 7.39
CA GLU A 164 -7.00 2.45 7.89
C GLU A 164 -7.05 0.90 7.83
N LEU A 165 -8.22 0.30 8.04
CA LEU A 165 -8.48 -1.13 7.84
C LEU A 165 -8.23 -1.53 6.38
N ALA A 166 -8.77 -0.78 5.42
CA ALA A 166 -8.57 -1.04 3.99
C ALA A 166 -7.09 -0.96 3.59
N ALA A 167 -6.35 0.00 4.15
CA ALA A 167 -4.91 0.12 4.00
C ALA A 167 -4.15 -1.10 4.55
N THR A 168 -4.58 -1.60 5.70
CA THR A 168 -4.03 -2.82 6.33
C THR A 168 -4.27 -4.05 5.45
N VAL A 169 -5.50 -4.19 4.91
CA VAL A 169 -5.87 -5.29 4.00
C VAL A 169 -5.00 -5.27 2.75
N ALA A 170 -4.89 -4.14 2.06
CA ALA A 170 -4.04 -4.00 0.88
C ALA A 170 -2.58 -4.36 1.19
N SER A 171 -2.07 -3.92 2.35
CA SER A 171 -0.71 -4.22 2.78
C SER A 171 -0.49 -5.70 3.08
N LYS A 172 -1.50 -6.41 3.59
CA LYS A 172 -1.44 -7.87 3.77
C LYS A 172 -1.47 -8.64 2.45
N ILE A 173 -2.24 -8.16 1.46
CA ILE A 173 -2.24 -8.74 0.11
C ILE A 173 -0.87 -8.56 -0.54
N ASN A 174 -0.27 -7.39 -0.43
CA ASN A 174 1.01 -7.03 -1.05
C ASN A 174 2.24 -7.49 -0.24
N GLY A 175 2.05 -8.02 0.97
CA GLY A 175 3.12 -8.51 1.83
C GLY A 175 3.95 -7.41 2.51
N CYS A 176 3.46 -6.18 2.61
CA CYS A 176 4.15 -5.07 3.27
C CYS A 176 3.89 -5.07 4.78
N ILE A 177 4.78 -5.73 5.55
CA ILE A 177 4.66 -5.82 7.02
C ILE A 177 4.70 -4.43 7.66
N TYR A 178 5.60 -3.54 7.21
CA TYR A 178 5.75 -2.21 7.77
C TYR A 178 4.46 -1.38 7.62
N CYS A 179 3.92 -1.28 6.41
CA CYS A 179 2.68 -0.54 6.17
C CYS A 179 1.51 -1.14 6.96
N ALA A 180 1.37 -2.47 6.94
CA ALA A 180 0.33 -3.15 7.70
C ALA A 180 0.41 -2.81 9.20
N SER A 181 1.61 -2.79 9.80
CA SER A 181 1.76 -2.47 11.23
C SER A 181 1.31 -1.06 11.58
N VAL A 182 1.65 -0.07 10.74
CA VAL A 182 1.27 1.34 10.93
C VAL A 182 -0.25 1.50 10.88
N HIS A 183 -0.88 0.96 9.83
CA HIS A 183 -2.31 1.16 9.56
C HIS A 183 -3.20 0.28 10.44
N ALA A 184 -2.77 -0.93 10.78
CA ALA A 184 -3.44 -1.78 11.76
C ALA A 184 -3.50 -1.10 13.15
N ARG A 185 -2.37 -0.56 13.64
CA ARG A 185 -2.34 0.19 14.89
C ARG A 185 -3.30 1.37 14.88
N LYS A 186 -3.38 2.12 13.77
CA LYS A 186 -4.32 3.23 13.63
C LYS A 186 -5.78 2.74 13.57
N ALA A 187 -6.06 1.67 12.81
CA ALA A 187 -7.39 1.08 12.74
C ALA A 187 -7.86 0.64 14.13
N SER A 188 -7.02 -0.06 14.90
CA SER A 188 -7.29 -0.48 16.28
C SER A 188 -7.55 0.72 17.20
N GLN A 189 -6.69 1.73 17.18
CA GLN A 189 -6.82 2.93 18.01
C GLN A 189 -8.12 3.70 17.74
N LEU A 190 -8.54 3.78 16.47
CA LEU A 190 -9.71 4.54 16.05
C LEU A 190 -11.02 3.75 16.23
N SER A 191 -11.02 2.45 15.91
CA SER A 191 -12.20 1.58 16.07
C SER A 191 -12.45 1.16 17.52
N LYS A 192 -11.40 1.16 18.37
CA LYS A 192 -11.40 0.56 19.70
C LYS A 192 -11.62 -0.96 19.69
N ASP A 193 -11.33 -1.62 18.57
CA ASP A 193 -11.46 -3.06 18.39
C ASP A 193 -10.11 -3.69 18.03
N ASP A 194 -9.27 -3.80 19.06
CA ASP A 194 -7.94 -4.41 18.95
C ASP A 194 -8.01 -5.88 18.55
N GLY A 195 -8.99 -6.62 19.07
CA GLY A 195 -9.16 -8.03 18.81
C GLY A 195 -9.48 -8.35 17.34
N ALA A 196 -10.35 -7.56 16.71
CA ALA A 196 -10.68 -7.72 15.30
C ALA A 196 -9.45 -7.43 14.41
N VAL A 197 -8.67 -6.40 14.74
CA VAL A 197 -7.44 -6.06 14.00
C VAL A 197 -6.38 -7.16 14.18
N GLU A 198 -6.18 -7.70 15.38
CA GLU A 198 -5.26 -8.82 15.61
C GLU A 198 -5.71 -10.07 14.84
N THR A 199 -7.02 -10.36 14.80
CA THR A 199 -7.58 -11.46 13.99
C THR A 199 -7.21 -11.28 12.51
N LEU A 200 -7.34 -10.07 11.94
CA LEU A 200 -6.94 -9.78 10.57
C LEU A 200 -5.43 -10.01 10.37
N LEU A 201 -4.59 -9.51 11.29
CA LEU A 201 -3.13 -9.66 11.19
C LEU A 201 -2.68 -11.11 11.28
N ALA A 202 -3.37 -11.95 12.07
CA ALA A 202 -3.05 -13.35 12.27
C ALA A 202 -3.41 -14.24 11.06
N VAL A 203 -4.20 -13.76 10.10
CA VAL A 203 -4.57 -14.54 8.90
C VAL A 203 -3.33 -14.97 8.13
N ARG A 204 -3.19 -16.28 7.92
CA ARG A 204 -2.05 -16.86 7.22
C ARG A 204 -2.17 -16.71 5.70
N PRO A 205 -1.04 -16.72 4.96
CA PRO A 205 -1.07 -16.74 3.50
C PRO A 205 -1.98 -17.83 2.94
N GLY A 206 -2.71 -17.50 1.88
CA GLY A 206 -3.65 -18.41 1.23
C GLY A 206 -5.01 -18.53 1.91
N ARG A 207 -5.27 -17.79 3.01
CA ARG A 207 -6.57 -17.76 3.70
C ARG A 207 -7.32 -16.47 3.40
N ALA A 208 -8.65 -16.49 3.50
CA ALA A 208 -9.49 -15.32 3.36
C ALA A 208 -9.26 -14.35 4.53
N LEU A 209 -9.08 -13.06 4.21
CA LEU A 209 -8.75 -12.05 5.21
C LEU A 209 -9.92 -11.67 6.12
N SER A 210 -11.15 -11.93 5.70
CA SER A 210 -12.38 -11.56 6.42
C SER A 210 -12.83 -12.57 7.46
N GLU A 211 -12.13 -13.69 7.64
CA GLU A 211 -12.48 -14.71 8.65
C GLU A 211 -12.52 -14.10 10.06
N GLY A 212 -13.60 -14.35 10.80
CA GLY A 212 -13.76 -13.90 12.19
C GLY A 212 -14.11 -12.42 12.37
N GLN A 213 -14.39 -11.68 11.29
CA GLN A 213 -14.72 -10.26 11.34
C GLN A 213 -16.23 -10.02 11.49
N SER A 214 -16.62 -8.81 11.93
CA SER A 214 -18.02 -8.38 11.91
C SER A 214 -18.58 -8.33 10.50
N ALA A 215 -19.91 -8.40 10.33
CA ALA A 215 -20.54 -8.41 9.00
C ALA A 215 -20.13 -7.19 8.14
N ARG A 216 -20.03 -6.00 8.74
CA ARG A 216 -19.60 -4.79 8.04
C ARG A 216 -18.12 -4.89 7.61
N TRP A 217 -17.22 -5.26 8.52
CA TRP A 217 -15.81 -5.40 8.20
C TRP A 217 -15.53 -6.55 7.23
N GLN A 218 -16.32 -7.64 7.26
CA GLN A 218 -16.19 -8.72 6.27
C GLN A 218 -16.36 -8.21 4.84
N VAL A 219 -17.40 -7.42 4.56
CA VAL A 219 -17.65 -6.93 3.19
C VAL A 219 -16.61 -5.87 2.77
N GLU A 220 -16.19 -5.01 3.69
CA GLU A 220 -15.14 -4.02 3.44
C GLU A 220 -13.79 -4.70 3.14
N ILE A 221 -13.39 -5.68 3.95
CA ILE A 221 -12.17 -6.46 3.76
C ILE A 221 -12.20 -7.23 2.45
N ASN A 222 -13.32 -7.88 2.11
CA ASN A 222 -13.46 -8.63 0.87
C ASN A 222 -13.31 -7.73 -0.36
N TYR A 223 -13.93 -6.55 -0.35
CA TYR A 223 -13.82 -5.59 -1.44
C TYR A 223 -12.39 -5.02 -1.55
N ALA A 224 -11.81 -4.58 -0.44
CA ALA A 224 -10.44 -4.06 -0.41
C ALA A 224 -9.41 -5.10 -0.87
N ALA A 225 -9.56 -6.36 -0.44
CA ALA A 225 -8.71 -7.47 -0.86
C ALA A 225 -8.85 -7.76 -2.36
N ALA A 226 -10.09 -7.81 -2.88
CA ALA A 226 -10.35 -8.06 -4.29
C ALA A 226 -9.81 -6.94 -5.20
N LEU A 227 -9.77 -5.69 -4.73
CA LEU A 227 -9.11 -4.58 -5.43
C LEU A 227 -7.58 -4.69 -5.40
N SER A 228 -7.01 -5.29 -4.36
CA SER A 228 -5.57 -5.26 -4.11
C SER A 228 -4.79 -6.33 -4.87
N VAL A 229 -5.42 -7.39 -5.35
CA VAL A 229 -4.77 -8.41 -6.20
C VAL A 229 -4.50 -7.87 -7.61
N THR A 230 -3.64 -8.56 -8.38
CA THR A 230 -3.27 -8.14 -9.75
C THR A 230 -3.50 -9.30 -10.74
N PRO A 231 -4.38 -9.11 -11.74
CA PRO A 231 -5.30 -7.97 -11.93
C PRO A 231 -6.37 -7.91 -10.85
N PRO A 232 -7.01 -6.72 -10.62
CA PRO A 232 -8.10 -6.60 -9.63
C PRO A 232 -9.23 -7.58 -9.91
N ALA A 233 -9.75 -8.21 -8.84
CA ALA A 233 -10.82 -9.20 -8.89
C ALA A 233 -12.14 -8.70 -8.27
N ALA A 234 -12.25 -7.39 -8.02
CA ALA A 234 -13.49 -6.79 -7.52
C ALA A 234 -14.62 -6.94 -8.56
N THR A 235 -15.85 -7.16 -8.09
CA THR A 235 -17.04 -7.41 -8.92
C THR A 235 -18.22 -6.56 -8.47
N PRO A 236 -19.28 -6.42 -9.28
CA PRO A 236 -20.53 -5.78 -8.85
C PRO A 236 -21.14 -6.46 -7.59
N GLY A 237 -20.90 -7.77 -7.40
CA GLY A 237 -21.33 -8.48 -6.21
C GLY A 237 -20.72 -7.94 -4.91
N HIS A 238 -19.47 -7.50 -4.95
CA HIS A 238 -18.87 -6.85 -3.78
C HIS A 238 -19.54 -5.53 -3.42
N LEU A 239 -19.93 -4.71 -4.43
CA LEU A 239 -20.66 -3.46 -4.18
C LEU A 239 -22.04 -3.74 -3.58
N ALA A 240 -22.77 -4.73 -4.11
CA ALA A 240 -24.06 -5.13 -3.57
C ALA A 240 -23.96 -5.59 -2.10
N GLU A 241 -22.88 -6.27 -1.70
CA GLU A 241 -22.67 -6.62 -0.30
C GLU A 241 -22.36 -5.39 0.59
N LEU A 242 -21.59 -4.40 0.08
CA LEU A 242 -21.37 -3.12 0.77
C LEU A 242 -22.70 -2.37 0.98
N GLU A 243 -23.54 -2.30 -0.04
CA GLU A 243 -24.87 -1.68 0.05
C GLU A 243 -25.78 -2.36 1.08
N LYS A 244 -25.76 -3.69 1.18
CA LYS A 244 -26.49 -4.44 2.23
C LYS A 244 -26.04 -4.04 3.64
N GLN A 245 -24.76 -3.70 3.81
CA GLN A 245 -24.23 -3.16 5.06
C GLN A 245 -24.41 -1.64 5.18
N LYS A 246 -25.20 -1.03 4.27
CA LYS A 246 -25.59 0.39 4.25
C LYS A 246 -24.43 1.37 4.05
N LEU A 247 -23.36 0.94 3.38
CA LEU A 247 -22.35 1.87 2.91
C LEU A 247 -22.92 2.68 1.75
N ASP A 248 -22.94 3.99 1.90
CA ASP A 248 -23.35 4.88 0.83
C ASP A 248 -22.26 5.02 -0.25
N THR A 249 -22.57 5.71 -1.34
CA THR A 249 -21.63 5.88 -2.47
C THR A 249 -20.34 6.58 -2.07
N LEU A 250 -20.40 7.53 -1.13
CA LEU A 250 -19.21 8.24 -0.66
C LEU A 250 -18.33 7.32 0.19
N GLU A 251 -18.92 6.52 1.08
CA GLU A 251 -18.23 5.52 1.88
C GLU A 251 -17.56 4.46 1.00
N GLN A 252 -18.27 3.98 -0.04
CA GLN A 252 -17.72 3.04 -1.03
C GLN A 252 -16.55 3.64 -1.83
N LEU A 253 -16.64 4.94 -2.20
CA LEU A 253 -15.55 5.66 -2.86
C LEU A 253 -14.32 5.79 -1.95
N ASP A 254 -14.53 6.14 -0.69
CA ASP A 254 -13.43 6.25 0.29
C ASP A 254 -12.75 4.89 0.54
N LEU A 255 -13.53 3.81 0.63
CA LEU A 255 -13.01 2.44 0.75
C LEU A 255 -12.16 2.07 -0.47
N LEU A 256 -12.67 2.35 -1.68
CA LEU A 256 -11.94 2.17 -2.94
C LEU A 256 -10.61 2.92 -2.92
N GLN A 257 -10.64 4.22 -2.61
CA GLN A 257 -9.45 5.07 -2.63
C GLN A 257 -8.41 4.61 -1.61
N SER A 258 -8.86 4.26 -0.40
CA SER A 258 -8.00 3.81 0.68
C SER A 258 -7.29 2.49 0.34
N ALA A 259 -8.00 1.51 -0.21
CA ALA A 259 -7.41 0.25 -0.65
C ALA A 259 -6.47 0.45 -1.85
N ALA A 260 -6.92 1.18 -2.88
CA ALA A 260 -6.16 1.40 -4.11
C ALA A 260 -4.85 2.16 -3.85
N PHE A 261 -4.86 3.17 -2.98
CA PHE A 261 -3.68 3.97 -2.65
C PHE A 261 -2.52 3.11 -2.12
N PHE A 262 -2.82 2.02 -1.44
CA PHE A 262 -1.79 1.13 -0.91
C PHE A 262 -1.11 0.25 -1.98
N ALA A 263 -1.59 0.24 -3.21
CA ALA A 263 -0.79 -0.23 -4.34
C ALA A 263 0.36 0.73 -4.71
N TRP A 264 0.25 2.02 -4.33
CA TRP A 264 1.32 3.00 -4.48
C TRP A 264 2.22 3.06 -3.24
N ALA A 265 1.67 2.84 -2.05
CA ALA A 265 2.38 3.02 -0.79
C ALA A 265 3.22 1.80 -0.37
N ASN A 266 2.80 0.56 -0.74
CA ASN A 266 3.50 -0.67 -0.40
C ASN A 266 4.74 -0.91 -1.26
#